data_f78310d437801881a16854ddd2b5c473
#
_entry.id   f78310d437801881a16854ddd2b5c473
#
_cell.length_a   1.000
_cell.length_b   1.000
_cell.length_c   1.000
_cell.angle_alpha   90.00
_cell.angle_beta   90.00
_cell.angle_gamma   90.00
#
_symmetry.space_group_name_H-M   'P 1'
#
loop_
_entity.id
_entity.type
_entity.pdbx_description
1 polymer ?
#
loop_
_entity_poly.entity_id
_entity_poly.type
_entity_poly.pdbx_seq_one_letter_code
_entity_poly.pdbx_strand_id
1 'polypeptide(L)'
;RYTYGFMEKSDYYTVSFFDNKQYQKALGIMGSKSGRDMDKAKASGLTPKYLEHGVTYEEAEITFVVRKIYRHELQLGQMPADVIEGFYTKGRVPHTMYIGEIIETIR
;
A
#
# COMPACT_ATOMS: atom_id res chain seq x y z
N ARG A 1 -6.43 7.66 -6.50
CA ARG A 1 -6.21 6.23 -6.72
C ARG A 1 -7.10 5.39 -5.82
N TYR A 2 -7.32 4.16 -6.23
CA TYR A 2 -8.20 3.23 -5.51
C TYR A 2 -7.68 2.97 -4.07
N THR A 3 -6.39 2.67 -3.94
CA THR A 3 -5.75 2.43 -2.63
C THR A 3 -5.81 3.65 -1.73
N TYR A 4 -5.67 4.84 -2.29
CA TYR A 4 -5.74 6.08 -1.52
C TYR A 4 -7.10 6.23 -0.82
N GLY A 5 -8.18 5.91 -1.51
CA GLY A 5 -9.52 5.98 -0.92
C GLY A 5 -9.66 5.06 0.30
N PHE A 6 -9.12 3.86 0.24
CA PHE A 6 -9.12 2.93 1.36
C PHE A 6 -8.27 3.44 2.52
N MET A 7 -7.08 3.98 2.21
CA MET A 7 -6.20 4.52 3.24
C MET A 7 -6.83 5.69 3.99
N GLU A 8 -7.62 6.51 3.30
CA GLU A 8 -8.28 7.66 3.93
C GLU A 8 -9.46 7.24 4.81
N LYS A 9 -10.15 6.16 4.46
CA LYS A 9 -11.35 5.70 5.19
C LYS A 9 -11.03 4.79 6.36
N SER A 10 -9.92 4.06 6.29
CA SER A 10 -9.60 3.05 7.29
C SER A 10 -8.64 3.59 8.34
N ASP A 11 -8.84 3.19 9.59
CA ASP A 11 -7.92 3.50 10.69
C ASP A 11 -6.75 2.51 10.74
N TYR A 12 -6.88 1.40 10.02
CA TYR A 12 -5.90 0.33 10.02
C TYR A 12 -5.51 -0.05 8.59
N TYR A 13 -4.32 -0.59 8.45
CA TYR A 13 -3.88 -1.19 7.19
C TYR A 13 -2.87 -2.29 7.47
N THR A 14 -2.58 -3.09 6.45
CA THR A 14 -1.59 -4.16 6.55
C THR A 14 -0.46 -3.92 5.56
N VAL A 15 0.74 -4.33 5.96
CA VAL A 15 1.91 -4.33 5.07
C VAL A 15 2.44 -5.76 5.06
N SER A 16 2.43 -6.39 3.90
CA SER A 16 2.81 -7.77 3.73
C SER A 16 4.05 -7.90 2.87
N PHE A 17 4.94 -8.80 3.27
CA PHE A 17 6.18 -9.07 2.54
C PHE A 17 6.19 -10.51 2.04
N PHE A 18 6.66 -10.69 0.82
CA PHE A 18 6.67 -11.98 0.13
C PHE A 18 8.08 -12.29 -0.34
N ASP A 19 8.35 -13.59 -0.60
CA ASP A 19 9.57 -13.98 -1.28
C ASP A 19 9.49 -13.46 -2.72
N ASN A 20 10.30 -12.44 -3.03
CA ASN A 20 10.28 -11.79 -4.34
C ASN A 20 10.57 -12.75 -5.49
N LYS A 21 11.44 -13.74 -5.29
CA LYS A 21 11.76 -14.69 -6.35
C LYS A 21 10.56 -15.56 -6.71
N GLN A 22 9.84 -16.03 -5.68
CA GLN A 22 8.69 -16.91 -5.86
C GLN A 22 7.45 -16.17 -6.32
N TYR A 23 7.23 -14.94 -5.81
CA TYR A 23 5.98 -14.21 -6.01
C TYR A 23 6.12 -12.96 -6.87
N GLN A 24 7.22 -12.81 -7.62
CA GLN A 24 7.46 -11.62 -8.42
C GLN A 24 6.34 -11.33 -9.42
N LYS A 25 5.83 -12.37 -10.08
CA LYS A 25 4.73 -12.23 -11.04
C LYS A 25 3.44 -11.80 -10.34
N ALA A 26 3.14 -12.40 -9.20
CA ALA A 26 1.95 -12.07 -8.42
C ALA A 26 2.00 -10.62 -7.95
N LEU A 27 3.16 -10.18 -7.45
CA LEU A 27 3.35 -8.79 -7.00
C LEU A 27 3.24 -7.81 -8.18
N GLY A 28 3.70 -8.22 -9.35
CA GLY A 28 3.56 -7.42 -10.56
C GLY A 28 2.09 -7.22 -10.94
N ILE A 29 1.28 -8.25 -10.84
CA ILE A 29 -0.16 -8.16 -11.09
C ILE A 29 -0.81 -7.23 -10.06
N MET A 30 -0.48 -7.38 -8.79
CA MET A 30 -1.03 -6.55 -7.72
C MET A 30 -0.68 -5.07 -7.91
N GLY A 31 0.50 -4.78 -8.48
CA GLY A 31 0.97 -3.41 -8.70
C GLY A 31 0.52 -2.77 -10.00
N SER A 32 0.15 -3.57 -11.01
CA SER A 32 -0.09 -3.07 -12.37
C SER A 32 -1.55 -2.90 -12.75
N LYS A 33 -2.48 -3.51 -12.01
CA LYS A 33 -3.90 -3.45 -12.30
C LYS A 33 -4.68 -2.76 -11.19
N SER A 34 -5.73 -2.05 -11.57
CA SER A 34 -6.64 -1.47 -10.59
C SER A 34 -7.50 -2.58 -9.96
N GLY A 35 -7.74 -2.48 -8.67
CA GLY A 35 -8.64 -3.39 -7.98
C GLY A 35 -10.09 -3.27 -8.44
N ARG A 36 -10.42 -2.21 -9.22
CA ARG A 36 -11.74 -2.03 -9.83
C ARG A 36 -11.89 -2.85 -11.10
N ASP A 37 -10.79 -3.12 -11.79
CA ASP A 37 -10.82 -3.76 -13.11
C ASP A 37 -10.80 -5.28 -13.02
N MET A 38 -10.25 -5.82 -11.93
CA MET A 38 -10.17 -7.25 -11.73
C MET A 38 -9.97 -7.60 -10.27
N ASP A 39 -10.28 -8.84 -9.92
CA ASP A 39 -9.93 -9.39 -8.61
C ASP A 39 -8.44 -9.70 -8.61
N LYS A 40 -7.66 -8.82 -8.02
CA LYS A 40 -6.20 -8.94 -7.99
C LYS A 40 -5.73 -10.21 -7.26
N ALA A 41 -6.40 -10.57 -6.17
CA ALA A 41 -6.02 -11.77 -5.42
C ALA A 41 -6.19 -13.01 -6.30
N LYS A 42 -7.31 -13.12 -7.00
CA LYS A 42 -7.58 -14.25 -7.89
C LYS A 42 -6.59 -14.27 -9.07
N ALA A 43 -6.36 -13.09 -9.67
CA ALA A 43 -5.45 -12.99 -10.81
C ALA A 43 -4.00 -13.29 -10.43
N SER A 44 -3.59 -12.93 -9.22
CA SER A 44 -2.22 -13.16 -8.73
C SER A 44 -1.99 -14.59 -8.24
N GLY A 45 -3.04 -15.34 -7.97
CA GLY A 45 -2.95 -16.67 -7.38
C GLY A 45 -2.71 -16.65 -5.87
N LEU A 46 -2.76 -15.50 -5.23
CA LEU A 46 -2.62 -15.38 -3.78
C LEU A 46 -3.94 -15.69 -3.08
N THR A 47 -3.83 -16.25 -1.87
CA THR A 47 -4.99 -16.66 -1.08
C THR A 47 -5.26 -15.63 0.01
N PRO A 48 -6.36 -14.86 -0.09
CA PRO A 48 -6.67 -13.87 0.94
C PRO A 48 -6.92 -14.51 2.31
N LYS A 49 -6.42 -13.82 3.34
CA LYS A 49 -6.65 -14.19 4.72
C LYS A 49 -7.19 -12.97 5.46
N TYR A 50 -8.41 -13.06 5.96
CA TYR A 50 -9.09 -11.93 6.59
C TYR A 50 -8.73 -11.84 8.05
N LEU A 51 -8.34 -10.64 8.48
CA LEU A 51 -7.95 -10.34 9.86
C LEU A 51 -8.96 -9.38 10.46
N GLU A 52 -8.88 -9.19 11.78
CA GLU A 52 -9.77 -8.25 12.47
C GLU A 52 -9.66 -6.83 11.89
N HIS A 53 -8.45 -6.39 11.56
CA HIS A 53 -8.19 -5.03 11.10
C HIS A 53 -7.62 -4.95 9.69
N GLY A 54 -7.86 -5.94 8.87
CA GLY A 54 -7.38 -5.88 7.50
C GLY A 54 -7.31 -7.22 6.81
N VAL A 55 -6.59 -7.26 5.71
CA VAL A 55 -6.45 -8.45 4.89
C VAL A 55 -4.97 -8.70 4.61
N THR A 56 -4.56 -9.95 4.71
CA THR A 56 -3.25 -10.39 4.23
C THR A 56 -3.44 -11.60 3.33
N TYR A 57 -2.38 -12.31 3.05
CA TYR A 57 -2.40 -13.49 2.19
C TYR A 57 -1.65 -14.62 2.86
N GLU A 58 -2.12 -15.86 2.64
CA GLU A 58 -1.48 -17.05 3.22
C GLU A 58 -0.02 -17.16 2.83
N GLU A 59 0.34 -16.68 1.63
CA GLU A 59 1.67 -16.75 1.06
C GLU A 59 2.64 -15.70 1.59
N ALA A 60 2.17 -14.73 2.37
CA ALA A 60 3.04 -13.70 2.93
C ALA A 60 4.00 -14.27 3.96
N GLU A 61 5.28 -13.90 3.87
CA GLU A 61 6.29 -14.30 4.87
C GLU A 61 6.06 -13.61 6.20
N ILE A 62 5.75 -12.33 6.14
CA ILE A 62 5.48 -11.53 7.32
C ILE A 62 4.43 -10.47 6.98
N THR A 63 3.52 -10.22 7.89
CA THR A 63 2.51 -9.17 7.76
C THR A 63 2.50 -8.32 9.03
N PHE A 64 2.59 -7.02 8.85
CA PHE A 64 2.38 -6.06 9.93
C PHE A 64 0.96 -5.53 9.84
N VAL A 65 0.24 -5.60 10.96
CA VAL A 65 -1.04 -4.91 11.10
C VAL A 65 -0.74 -3.57 11.75
N VAL A 66 -1.15 -2.50 11.10
CA VAL A 66 -0.73 -1.14 11.45
C VAL A 66 -1.95 -0.29 11.76
N ARG A 67 -1.87 0.46 12.86
CA ARG A 67 -2.86 1.48 13.21
C ARG A 67 -2.35 2.83 12.74
N LYS A 68 -3.14 3.52 11.93
CA LYS A 68 -2.79 4.84 11.41
C LYS A 68 -2.84 5.86 12.54
N ILE A 69 -1.71 6.50 12.83
CA ILE A 69 -1.61 7.49 13.92
C ILE A 69 -1.34 8.90 13.44
N TYR A 70 -0.98 9.07 12.17
CA TYR A 70 -0.70 10.38 11.61
C TYR A 70 -0.86 10.37 10.09
N ARG A 71 -1.37 11.46 9.57
CA ARG A 71 -1.53 11.67 8.13
C ARG A 71 -1.13 13.10 7.79
N HIS A 72 -0.36 13.27 6.72
CA HIS A 72 0.03 14.58 6.26
C HIS A 72 0.28 14.59 4.75
N GLU A 73 -0.31 15.53 4.05
CA GLU A 73 0.00 15.72 2.64
C GLU A 73 1.34 16.43 2.53
N LEU A 74 2.24 15.89 1.72
CA LEU A 74 3.53 16.50 1.49
C LEU A 74 3.32 17.84 0.77
N GLN A 75 4.01 18.87 1.22
CA GLN A 75 3.85 20.22 0.68
C GLN A 75 5.01 20.55 -0.24
N LEU A 76 4.70 20.95 -1.48
CA LEU A 76 5.71 21.30 -2.47
C LEU A 76 6.61 22.44 -2.01
N GLY A 77 6.06 23.39 -1.24
CA GLY A 77 6.82 24.50 -0.69
C GLY A 77 7.95 24.12 0.27
N GLN A 78 7.91 22.87 0.75
CA GLN A 78 8.95 22.33 1.64
C GLN A 78 9.98 21.48 0.90
N MET A 79 9.92 21.44 -0.42
CA MET A 79 10.80 20.61 -1.25
C MET A 79 11.74 21.44 -2.09
N PRO A 80 12.99 20.97 -2.34
CA PRO A 80 13.87 21.61 -3.31
C PRO A 80 13.26 21.59 -4.72
N ALA A 81 13.65 22.56 -5.53
CA ALA A 81 13.09 22.71 -6.88
C ALA A 81 13.33 21.48 -7.76
N ASP A 82 14.47 20.83 -7.63
CA ASP A 82 14.79 19.63 -8.41
C ASP A 82 13.90 18.45 -8.05
N VAL A 83 13.47 18.33 -6.78
CA VAL A 83 12.55 17.30 -6.35
C VAL A 83 11.17 17.55 -6.93
N ILE A 84 10.70 18.80 -6.91
CA ILE A 84 9.41 19.17 -7.50
C ILE A 84 9.43 18.86 -9.01
N GLU A 85 10.47 19.27 -9.68
CA GLU A 85 10.61 19.07 -11.11
C GLU A 85 10.66 17.58 -11.50
N GLY A 86 11.35 16.76 -10.69
CA GLY A 86 11.50 15.34 -10.96
C GLY A 86 10.26 14.51 -10.67
N PHE A 87 9.44 14.89 -9.71
CA PHE A 87 8.34 14.05 -9.23
C PHE A 87 6.95 14.66 -9.32
N TYR A 88 6.84 15.99 -9.35
CA TYR A 88 5.54 16.66 -9.23
C TYR A 88 5.28 17.66 -10.37
N THR A 89 5.78 17.37 -11.56
CA THR A 89 5.52 18.20 -12.73
C THR A 89 4.10 17.96 -13.27
N LYS A 90 3.63 18.87 -14.11
CA LYS A 90 2.36 18.77 -14.85
C LYS A 90 1.13 18.68 -13.92
N GLY A 91 1.17 19.39 -12.81
CA GLY A 91 0.03 19.48 -11.92
C GLY A 91 -0.25 18.24 -11.08
N ARG A 92 0.72 17.36 -10.90
CA ARG A 92 0.58 16.21 -10.02
C ARG A 92 0.42 16.67 -8.58
N VAL A 93 -0.54 16.07 -7.86
CA VAL A 93 -0.73 16.32 -6.43
C VAL A 93 0.36 15.61 -5.63
N PRO A 94 0.86 16.25 -4.55
CA PRO A 94 1.82 15.60 -3.66
C PRO A 94 1.28 14.31 -3.05
N HIS A 95 2.19 13.39 -2.77
CA HIS A 95 1.84 12.16 -2.06
C HIS A 95 1.39 12.48 -0.63
N THR A 96 0.58 11.59 -0.08
CA THR A 96 0.18 11.64 1.32
C THR A 96 1.09 10.72 2.12
N MET A 97 1.63 11.24 3.23
CA MET A 97 2.45 10.46 4.15
C MET A 97 1.59 9.94 5.28
N TYR A 98 1.75 8.67 5.60
CA TYR A 98 1.11 8.06 6.76
C TYR A 98 2.17 7.53 7.71
N ILE A 99 1.95 7.75 9.00
CA ILE A 99 2.74 7.11 10.05
C ILE A 99 1.82 6.17 10.78
N GLY A 100 2.28 4.94 10.97
CA GLY A 100 1.48 3.92 11.61
C GLY A 100 2.23 3.22 12.73
N GLU A 101 1.46 2.73 13.68
CA GLU A 101 1.95 1.93 14.80
C GLU A 101 1.71 0.46 14.47
N ILE A 102 2.77 -0.35 14.52
CA ILE A 102 2.62 -1.79 14.33
C ILE A 102 1.99 -2.37 15.59
N ILE A 103 0.77 -2.86 15.46
CA ILE A 103 0.03 -3.43 16.59
C ILE A 103 0.06 -4.95 16.62
N GLU A 104 0.39 -5.57 15.50
CA GLU A 104 0.49 -7.03 15.41
C GLU A 104 1.46 -7.42 14.31
N THR A 105 2.25 -8.47 14.53
CA THR A 105 3.13 -9.05 13.54
C THR A 105 2.74 -10.51 13.34
N ILE A 106 2.46 -10.89 12.10
CA ILE A 106 2.05 -12.25 11.73
C ILE A 106 3.13 -12.85 10.85
N ARG A 107 3.62 -14.00 11.22
CA ARG A 107 4.66 -14.73 10.48
C ARG A 107 4.15 -16.08 9.97
#